data_2ca37fc96affc7ff410fa012c35bb906
#
_entry.id   2ca37fc96affc7ff410fa012c35bb906
#
_cell.length_a   1.000
_cell.length_b   1.000
_cell.length_c   1.000
_cell.angle_alpha   90.00
_cell.angle_beta   90.00
_cell.angle_gamma   90.00
#
_symmetry.space_group_name_H-M   'P 1'
#
loop_
_entity.id
_entity.type
_entity.pdbx_description
1 polymer ?
#
loop_
_entity_poly.entity_id
_entity_poly.type
_entity_poly.pdbx_seq_one_letter_code
_entity_poly.pdbx_strand_id
1 'polypeptide(L)'
;MEEQNIQLPIEEQSTSNLIISETAIKYLTETRKWSYFLSIMGFITAGILVVVGLIMGFALSLIPSDQLNAMGLVGSSLGFLMGLIYILIAILYLFPTLYLYKFSQKMKVAISVTNNDELEEAFKNQKSFYKFIGIATIISIGIYILFAIFAFLAAFLV
;
A
#
# COMPACT_ATOMS: atom_id res chain seq x y z
N MET A 1 1.70 -64.79 20.17
CA MET A 1 0.90 -63.58 19.89
C MET A 1 1.88 -62.49 19.54
N GLU A 2 2.16 -62.40 18.25
CA GLU A 2 3.04 -61.36 17.72
C GLU A 2 2.18 -60.08 17.51
N GLU A 3 2.48 -59.06 18.32
CA GLU A 3 1.94 -57.72 18.06
C GLU A 3 2.60 -57.15 16.80
N GLN A 4 1.92 -57.17 15.69
CA GLN A 4 2.31 -56.45 14.47
C GLN A 4 2.22 -54.96 14.77
N ASN A 5 3.39 -54.37 14.97
CA ASN A 5 3.58 -52.96 15.02
C ASN A 5 3.37 -52.37 13.63
N ILE A 6 2.12 -51.96 13.34
CA ILE A 6 1.77 -51.25 12.11
C ILE A 6 2.36 -49.88 12.24
N GLN A 7 3.59 -49.69 11.78
CA GLN A 7 4.14 -48.38 11.47
C GLN A 7 3.36 -47.82 10.28
N LEU A 8 2.43 -46.90 10.59
CA LEU A 8 1.84 -46.04 9.56
C LEU A 8 2.97 -45.29 8.85
N PRO A 9 2.99 -45.24 7.53
CA PRO A 9 3.96 -44.44 6.80
C PRO A 9 3.79 -43.00 7.28
N ILE A 10 4.85 -42.43 7.86
CA ILE A 10 4.98 -41.00 7.99
C ILE A 10 4.86 -40.47 6.55
N GLU A 11 3.78 -39.80 6.24
CA GLU A 11 3.70 -38.99 5.03
C GLU A 11 4.93 -38.06 5.09
N GLU A 12 5.98 -38.44 4.36
CA GLU A 12 7.01 -37.53 3.96
C GLU A 12 6.26 -36.35 3.34
N GLN A 13 6.17 -35.27 4.09
CA GLN A 13 5.86 -33.99 3.53
C GLN A 13 6.91 -33.77 2.45
N SER A 14 6.54 -34.14 1.24
CA SER A 14 7.24 -33.82 0.03
C SER A 14 7.34 -32.30 0.03
N THR A 15 8.38 -31.76 0.66
CA THR A 15 8.85 -30.43 0.38
C THR A 15 9.26 -30.47 -1.08
N SER A 16 8.27 -30.23 -1.94
CA SER A 16 8.53 -30.02 -3.34
C SER A 16 9.49 -28.85 -3.40
N ASN A 17 10.76 -29.14 -3.62
CA ASN A 17 11.76 -28.15 -3.92
C ASN A 17 11.32 -27.46 -5.22
N LEU A 18 10.58 -26.38 -5.09
CA LEU A 18 10.11 -25.58 -6.21
C LEU A 18 11.37 -24.98 -6.85
N ILE A 19 11.86 -25.64 -7.91
CA ILE A 19 13.02 -25.15 -8.65
C ILE A 19 12.56 -24.00 -9.52
N ILE A 20 13.03 -22.80 -9.20
CA ILE A 20 12.74 -21.60 -10.00
C ILE A 20 13.52 -21.71 -11.31
N SER A 21 12.81 -21.74 -12.43
CA SER A 21 13.43 -21.81 -13.76
C SER A 21 14.19 -20.51 -14.08
N GLU A 22 15.19 -20.58 -14.96
CA GLU A 22 15.93 -19.39 -15.41
C GLU A 22 15.02 -18.32 -16.01
N THR A 23 13.99 -18.74 -16.72
CA THR A 23 12.97 -17.84 -17.27
C THR A 23 12.20 -17.11 -16.18
N ALA A 24 11.85 -17.79 -15.10
CA ALA A 24 11.18 -17.17 -13.94
C ALA A 24 12.11 -16.16 -13.24
N ILE A 25 13.40 -16.46 -13.12
CA ILE A 25 14.41 -15.53 -12.58
C ILE A 25 14.49 -14.26 -13.43
N LYS A 26 14.42 -14.39 -14.76
CA LYS A 26 14.39 -13.23 -15.66
C LYS A 26 13.17 -12.35 -15.41
N TYR A 27 11.98 -12.93 -15.32
CA TYR A 27 10.76 -12.18 -15.01
C TYR A 27 10.80 -11.54 -13.61
N LEU A 28 11.31 -12.23 -12.60
CA LEU A 28 11.49 -11.67 -11.26
C LEU A 28 12.46 -10.47 -11.27
N THR A 29 13.54 -10.58 -12.05
CA THR A 29 14.50 -9.48 -12.23
C THR A 29 13.86 -8.25 -12.87
N GLU A 30 13.00 -8.45 -13.84
CA GLU A 30 12.27 -7.38 -14.50
C GLU A 30 11.22 -6.75 -13.57
N THR A 31 10.43 -7.57 -12.90
CA THR A 31 9.45 -7.15 -11.88
C THR A 31 10.12 -6.34 -10.77
N ARG A 32 11.30 -6.75 -10.31
CA ARG A 32 12.10 -6.02 -9.32
C ARG A 32 12.44 -4.60 -9.79
N LYS A 33 12.89 -4.45 -11.05
CA LYS A 33 13.26 -3.13 -11.60
C LYS A 33 12.05 -2.20 -11.62
N TRP A 34 10.91 -2.68 -12.07
CA TRP A 34 9.67 -1.92 -12.08
C TRP A 34 9.19 -1.57 -10.66
N SER A 35 9.26 -2.52 -9.74
CA SER A 35 8.91 -2.28 -8.33
C SER A 35 9.80 -1.22 -7.68
N TYR A 36 11.11 -1.23 -7.99
CA TYR A 36 12.03 -0.20 -7.54
C TYR A 36 11.68 1.18 -8.10
N PHE A 37 11.42 1.26 -9.40
CA PHE A 37 11.00 2.50 -10.05
C PHE A 37 9.70 3.04 -9.42
N LEU A 38 8.68 2.20 -9.27
CA LEU A 38 7.41 2.58 -8.66
C LEU A 38 7.59 3.04 -7.20
N SER A 39 8.49 2.42 -6.45
CA SER A 39 8.76 2.84 -5.07
C SER A 39 9.40 4.22 -5.00
N ILE A 40 10.33 4.54 -5.91
CA ILE A 40 10.92 5.89 -5.98
C ILE A 40 9.84 6.91 -6.33
N MET A 41 9.02 6.63 -7.35
CA MET A 41 7.89 7.50 -7.72
C MET A 41 6.92 7.67 -6.56
N GLY A 42 6.68 6.59 -5.79
CA GLY A 42 5.87 6.64 -4.58
C GLY A 42 6.44 7.56 -3.50
N PHE A 43 7.74 7.53 -3.24
CA PHE A 43 8.39 8.46 -2.30
C PHE A 43 8.29 9.91 -2.77
N ILE A 44 8.49 10.17 -4.06
CA ILE A 44 8.34 11.50 -4.63
C ILE A 44 6.90 11.99 -4.45
N THR A 45 5.92 11.16 -4.76
CA THR A 45 4.49 11.49 -4.58
C THR A 45 4.16 11.77 -3.13
N ALA A 46 4.64 10.96 -2.19
CA ALA A 46 4.45 11.20 -0.76
C ALA A 46 5.06 12.56 -0.33
N GLY A 47 6.26 12.89 -0.82
CA GLY A 47 6.89 14.18 -0.58
C GLY A 47 6.07 15.35 -1.13
N ILE A 48 5.55 15.23 -2.33
CA ILE A 48 4.66 16.24 -2.93
C ILE A 48 3.39 16.42 -2.11
N LEU A 49 2.77 15.32 -1.64
CA LEU A 49 1.57 15.39 -0.79
C LEU A 49 1.83 16.15 0.53
N VAL A 50 3.00 15.95 1.15
CA VAL A 50 3.39 16.69 2.35
C VAL A 50 3.53 18.17 2.02
N VAL A 51 4.23 18.53 0.96
CA VAL A 51 4.43 19.93 0.54
C VAL A 51 3.09 20.60 0.23
N VAL A 52 2.24 19.93 -0.53
CA VAL A 52 0.89 20.42 -0.85
C VAL A 52 0.06 20.61 0.42
N GLY A 53 0.11 19.65 1.36
CA GLY A 53 -0.59 19.74 2.63
C GLY A 53 -0.14 20.94 3.47
N LEU A 54 1.17 21.20 3.52
CA LEU A 54 1.71 22.38 4.21
C LEU A 54 1.30 23.70 3.54
N ILE A 55 1.41 23.77 2.21
CA ILE A 55 1.02 24.98 1.45
C ILE A 55 -0.48 25.24 1.62
N MET A 56 -1.33 24.24 1.46
CA MET A 56 -2.79 24.38 1.61
C MET A 56 -3.17 24.78 3.03
N GLY A 57 -2.58 24.12 4.04
CA GLY A 57 -2.80 24.48 5.45
C GLY A 57 -2.42 25.91 5.76
N PHE A 58 -1.26 26.36 5.26
CA PHE A 58 -0.79 27.72 5.48
C PHE A 58 -1.57 28.74 4.64
N ALA A 59 -1.78 28.51 3.36
CA ALA A 59 -2.47 29.43 2.47
C ALA A 59 -3.91 29.71 2.92
N LEU A 60 -4.65 28.67 3.31
CA LEU A 60 -6.02 28.82 3.82
C LEU A 60 -6.07 29.55 5.17
N SER A 61 -5.02 29.46 6.01
CA SER A 61 -4.96 30.19 7.27
C SER A 61 -4.74 31.70 7.09
N LEU A 62 -4.24 32.14 5.93
CA LEU A 62 -4.04 33.55 5.59
C LEU A 62 -5.28 34.24 5.02
N ILE A 63 -6.28 33.47 4.59
CA ILE A 63 -7.52 34.00 4.03
C ILE A 63 -8.43 34.46 5.19
N PRO A 64 -8.95 35.72 5.14
CA PRO A 64 -9.90 36.19 6.14
C PRO A 64 -11.12 35.30 6.26
N SER A 65 -11.59 35.07 7.48
CA SER A 65 -12.73 34.19 7.78
C SER A 65 -14.01 34.57 7.02
N ASP A 66 -14.21 35.86 6.76
CA ASP A 66 -15.40 36.38 6.05
C ASP A 66 -15.41 35.89 4.59
N GLN A 67 -14.25 35.84 3.93
CA GLN A 67 -14.12 35.33 2.56
C GLN A 67 -14.29 33.79 2.51
N LEU A 68 -13.77 33.09 3.49
CA LEU A 68 -13.96 31.63 3.61
C LEU A 68 -15.43 31.26 3.83
N ASN A 69 -16.14 32.02 4.67
CA ASN A 69 -17.56 31.84 4.91
C ASN A 69 -18.39 32.14 3.67
N ALA A 70 -18.03 33.15 2.88
CA ALA A 70 -18.67 33.47 1.60
C ALA A 70 -18.51 32.37 0.55
N MET A 71 -17.42 31.57 0.64
CA MET A 71 -17.16 30.40 -0.18
C MET A 71 -17.82 29.11 0.35
N GLY A 72 -18.60 29.18 1.45
CA GLY A 72 -19.20 28.02 2.12
C GLY A 72 -18.20 27.19 2.94
N LEU A 73 -16.98 27.71 3.15
CA LEU A 73 -15.94 27.08 3.94
C LEU A 73 -15.98 27.62 5.36
N VAL A 74 -16.49 26.83 6.29
CA VAL A 74 -16.69 27.26 7.69
C VAL A 74 -15.35 27.38 8.44
N GLY A 75 -14.86 28.62 8.62
CA GLY A 75 -13.82 28.96 9.57
C GLY A 75 -12.36 28.72 9.14
N SER A 76 -11.45 29.52 9.72
CA SER A 76 -9.99 29.42 9.51
C SER A 76 -9.34 28.10 9.96
N SER A 77 -10.04 27.33 10.81
CA SER A 77 -9.61 26.00 11.24
C SER A 77 -9.66 24.95 10.13
N LEU A 78 -10.44 25.15 9.05
CA LEU A 78 -10.51 24.21 7.92
C LEU A 78 -9.19 24.11 7.16
N GLY A 79 -8.43 25.19 7.04
CA GLY A 79 -7.11 25.15 6.41
C GLY A 79 -6.15 24.22 7.14
N PHE A 80 -6.10 24.33 8.46
CA PHE A 80 -5.28 23.44 9.29
C PHE A 80 -5.75 21.98 9.20
N LEU A 81 -7.05 21.73 9.26
CA LEU A 81 -7.63 20.37 9.14
C LEU A 81 -7.32 19.76 7.76
N MET A 82 -7.47 20.52 6.68
CA MET A 82 -7.16 20.07 5.33
C MET A 82 -5.66 19.76 5.21
N GLY A 83 -4.78 20.62 5.68
CA GLY A 83 -3.34 20.35 5.69
C GLY A 83 -3.00 19.07 6.46
N LEU A 84 -3.62 18.85 7.62
CA LEU A 84 -3.43 17.66 8.44
C LEU A 84 -3.92 16.40 7.73
N ILE A 85 -5.06 16.45 7.03
CA ILE A 85 -5.58 15.33 6.23
C ILE A 85 -4.59 14.96 5.13
N TYR A 86 -4.03 15.92 4.40
CA TYR A 86 -3.02 15.66 3.36
C TYR A 86 -1.77 14.98 3.94
N ILE A 87 -1.30 15.42 5.10
CA ILE A 87 -0.17 14.82 5.78
C ILE A 87 -0.49 13.38 6.21
N LEU A 88 -1.69 13.11 6.75
CA LEU A 88 -2.12 11.76 7.10
C LEU A 88 -2.18 10.84 5.87
N ILE A 89 -2.72 11.35 4.75
CA ILE A 89 -2.74 10.61 3.49
C ILE A 89 -1.31 10.32 3.00
N ALA A 90 -0.40 11.28 3.10
CA ALA A 90 1.00 11.09 2.73
C ALA A 90 1.67 10.00 3.57
N ILE A 91 1.45 10.00 4.89
CA ILE A 91 1.96 8.95 5.80
C ILE A 91 1.38 7.58 5.43
N LEU A 92 0.06 7.51 5.19
CA LEU A 92 -0.59 6.27 4.80
C LEU A 92 -0.04 5.73 3.47
N TYR A 93 0.28 6.63 2.53
CA TYR A 93 0.85 6.28 1.22
C TYR A 93 2.30 5.78 1.31
N LEU A 94 3.03 6.15 2.36
CA LEU A 94 4.39 5.65 2.57
C LEU A 94 4.44 4.14 2.85
N PHE A 95 3.43 3.56 3.50
CA PHE A 95 3.44 2.13 3.85
C PHE A 95 3.53 1.22 2.61
N PRO A 96 2.66 1.31 1.60
CA PRO A 96 2.77 0.48 0.41
C PRO A 96 4.06 0.76 -0.37
N THR A 97 4.50 2.02 -0.40
CA THR A 97 5.75 2.42 -1.05
C THR A 97 6.96 1.74 -0.41
N LEU A 98 7.02 1.68 0.93
CA LEU A 98 8.08 1.00 1.68
C LEU A 98 8.07 -0.52 1.46
N TYR A 99 6.90 -1.15 1.40
CA TYR A 99 6.81 -2.59 1.10
C TYR A 99 7.34 -2.89 -0.31
N LEU A 100 6.99 -2.06 -1.28
CA LEU A 100 7.43 -2.23 -2.66
C LEU A 100 8.95 -2.01 -2.80
N TYR A 101 9.50 -1.03 -2.08
CA TYR A 101 10.93 -0.79 -2.00
C TYR A 101 11.67 -1.98 -1.39
N LYS A 102 11.21 -2.47 -0.22
CA LYS A 102 11.79 -3.63 0.46
C LYS A 102 11.74 -4.88 -0.40
N PHE A 103 10.60 -5.14 -1.07
CA PHE A 103 10.49 -6.23 -2.04
C PHE A 103 11.58 -6.15 -3.09
N SER A 104 11.74 -4.99 -3.73
CA SER A 104 12.74 -4.78 -4.77
C SER A 104 14.17 -5.02 -4.28
N GLN A 105 14.54 -4.54 -3.08
CA GLN A 105 15.87 -4.70 -2.52
C GLN A 105 16.15 -6.16 -2.14
N LYS A 106 15.21 -6.81 -1.45
CA LYS A 106 15.34 -8.21 -1.04
C LYS A 106 15.40 -9.15 -2.24
N MET A 107 14.57 -8.92 -3.26
CA MET A 107 14.61 -9.68 -4.50
C MET A 107 15.94 -9.49 -5.25
N LYS A 108 16.56 -8.29 -5.17
CA LYS A 108 17.90 -8.07 -5.74
C LYS A 108 18.94 -8.98 -5.10
N VAL A 109 18.97 -9.03 -3.78
CA VAL A 109 19.92 -9.86 -3.04
C VAL A 109 19.63 -11.33 -3.29
N ALA A 110 18.38 -11.76 -3.21
CA ALA A 110 17.97 -13.15 -3.45
C ALA A 110 18.48 -13.70 -4.78
N ILE A 111 18.33 -12.91 -5.86
CA ILE A 111 18.77 -13.32 -7.20
C ILE A 111 20.31 -13.29 -7.32
N SER A 112 21.00 -12.31 -6.70
CA SER A 112 22.44 -12.15 -6.85
C SER A 112 23.26 -13.17 -6.06
N VAL A 113 22.75 -13.63 -4.91
CA VAL A 113 23.47 -14.53 -3.98
C VAL A 113 22.82 -15.91 -3.93
N THR A 114 21.74 -16.13 -4.70
CA THR A 114 20.94 -17.38 -4.69
C THR A 114 20.51 -17.78 -3.27
N ASN A 115 20.00 -16.81 -2.51
CA ASN A 115 19.61 -16.98 -1.12
C ASN A 115 18.08 -17.11 -1.00
N ASN A 116 17.63 -18.28 -0.51
CA ASN A 116 16.21 -18.57 -0.33
C ASN A 116 15.55 -17.72 0.77
N ASP A 117 16.25 -17.37 1.84
CA ASP A 117 15.71 -16.56 2.92
C ASP A 117 15.38 -15.14 2.45
N GLU A 118 16.27 -14.55 1.64
CA GLU A 118 16.05 -13.24 1.03
C GLU A 118 14.90 -13.26 0.01
N LEU A 119 14.72 -14.38 -0.67
CA LEU A 119 13.61 -14.60 -1.59
C LEU A 119 12.27 -14.67 -0.83
N GLU A 120 12.24 -15.41 0.28
CA GLU A 120 11.06 -15.49 1.15
C GLU A 120 10.70 -14.10 1.71
N GLU A 121 11.68 -13.35 2.22
CA GLU A 121 11.46 -11.99 2.68
C GLU A 121 10.97 -11.04 1.58
N ALA A 122 11.46 -11.20 0.35
CA ALA A 122 10.95 -10.43 -0.78
C ALA A 122 9.45 -10.71 -0.98
N PHE A 123 9.05 -11.97 -1.10
CA PHE A 123 7.64 -12.33 -1.25
C PHE A 123 6.77 -11.93 -0.07
N LYS A 124 7.29 -11.96 1.16
CA LYS A 124 6.60 -11.47 2.35
C LYS A 124 6.27 -9.96 2.23
N ASN A 125 7.21 -9.17 1.74
CA ASN A 125 6.97 -7.74 1.49
C ASN A 125 5.97 -7.52 0.35
N GLN A 126 6.04 -8.31 -0.72
CA GLN A 126 5.09 -8.26 -1.83
C GLN A 126 3.67 -8.62 -1.36
N LYS A 127 3.52 -9.69 -0.57
CA LYS A 127 2.25 -10.07 0.06
C LYS A 127 1.68 -8.92 0.90
N SER A 128 2.53 -8.25 1.70
CA SER A 128 2.10 -7.14 2.54
C SER A 128 1.65 -5.93 1.71
N PHE A 129 2.32 -5.64 0.61
CA PHE A 129 1.93 -4.63 -0.35
C PHE A 129 0.53 -4.91 -0.91
N TYR A 130 0.30 -6.11 -1.47
CA TYR A 130 -1.01 -6.46 -2.03
C TYR A 130 -2.12 -6.50 -0.97
N LYS A 131 -1.82 -6.98 0.23
CA LYS A 131 -2.77 -6.94 1.34
C LYS A 131 -3.19 -5.51 1.68
N PHE A 132 -2.22 -4.59 1.77
CA PHE A 132 -2.51 -3.19 2.05
C PHE A 132 -3.37 -2.55 0.95
N ILE A 133 -2.98 -2.72 -0.32
CA ILE A 133 -3.73 -2.18 -1.46
C ILE A 133 -5.14 -2.79 -1.52
N GLY A 134 -5.28 -4.11 -1.31
CA GLY A 134 -6.57 -4.78 -1.29
C GLY A 134 -7.51 -4.21 -0.21
N ILE A 135 -7.03 -4.04 1.02
CA ILE A 135 -7.80 -3.45 2.11
C ILE A 135 -8.18 -2.00 1.78
N ALA A 136 -7.22 -1.19 1.29
CA ALA A 136 -7.48 0.20 0.92
C ALA A 136 -8.54 0.30 -0.19
N THR A 137 -8.50 -0.60 -1.18
CA THR A 137 -9.49 -0.65 -2.26
C THR A 137 -10.88 -0.98 -1.74
N ILE A 138 -11.02 -1.98 -0.85
CA ILE A 138 -12.31 -2.34 -0.26
C ILE A 138 -12.90 -1.16 0.52
N ILE A 139 -12.09 -0.49 1.35
CA ILE A 139 -12.51 0.68 2.11
C ILE A 139 -12.96 1.80 1.16
N SER A 140 -12.18 2.08 0.09
CA SER A 140 -12.51 3.12 -0.89
C SER A 140 -13.83 2.84 -1.59
N ILE A 141 -14.07 1.60 -2.03
CA ILE A 141 -15.33 1.19 -2.66
C ILE A 141 -16.49 1.36 -1.67
N GLY A 142 -16.32 0.95 -0.40
CA GLY A 142 -17.33 1.13 0.63
C GLY A 142 -17.72 2.60 0.84
N ILE A 143 -16.72 3.48 0.88
CA ILE A 143 -16.93 4.93 0.98
C ILE A 143 -17.68 5.47 -0.25
N TYR A 144 -17.29 5.07 -1.47
CA TYR A 144 -17.98 5.50 -2.70
C TYR A 144 -19.44 5.07 -2.72
N ILE A 145 -19.74 3.83 -2.32
CA ILE A 145 -21.13 3.33 -2.24
C ILE A 145 -21.92 4.15 -1.22
N LEU A 146 -21.33 4.44 -0.05
CA LEU A 146 -21.98 5.25 0.98
C LEU A 146 -22.32 6.65 0.45
N PHE A 147 -21.37 7.32 -0.19
CA PHE A 147 -21.63 8.63 -0.82
C PHE A 147 -22.69 8.58 -1.91
N ALA A 148 -22.71 7.54 -2.74
CA ALA A 148 -23.73 7.37 -3.78
C ALA A 148 -25.13 7.23 -3.17
N ILE A 149 -25.27 6.46 -2.08
CA ILE A 149 -26.55 6.32 -1.36
C ILE A 149 -26.98 7.66 -0.77
N PHE A 150 -26.09 8.40 -0.12
CA PHE A 150 -26.41 9.72 0.44
C PHE A 150 -26.82 10.72 -0.62
N ALA A 151 -26.09 10.77 -1.76
CA ALA A 151 -26.41 11.65 -2.88
C ALA A 151 -27.79 11.31 -3.47
N PHE A 152 -28.09 10.02 -3.61
CA PHE A 152 -29.41 9.57 -4.10
C PHE A 152 -30.53 9.98 -3.14
N LEU A 153 -30.39 9.75 -1.85
CA LEU A 153 -31.38 10.16 -0.85
C LEU A 153 -31.58 11.68 -0.82
N ALA A 154 -30.51 12.46 -0.90
CA ALA A 154 -30.58 13.92 -0.94
C ALA A 154 -31.35 14.41 -2.16
N ALA A 155 -31.18 13.78 -3.33
CA ALA A 155 -31.92 14.15 -4.57
C ALA A 155 -33.44 13.86 -4.50
N PHE A 156 -33.86 12.94 -3.62
CA PHE A 156 -35.27 12.62 -3.43
C PHE A 156 -35.94 13.45 -2.32
N LEU A 157 -35.14 14.12 -1.48
CA LEU A 157 -35.66 14.94 -0.38
C LEU A 157 -35.75 16.44 -0.71
N VAL A 158 -35.23 16.84 -1.86
CA VAL A 158 -35.30 18.20 -2.44
C VAL A 158 -36.28 18.23 -3.61
#